data_beded1b4f06df8e0c8d555cc3b7317ec
#
_entry.id   beded1b4f06df8e0c8d555cc3b7317ec
#
_cell.length_a   1.000
_cell.length_b   1.000
_cell.length_c   1.000
_cell.angle_alpha   90.00
_cell.angle_beta   90.00
_cell.angle_gamma   90.00
#
_symmetry.space_group_name_H-M   'P 1'
#
loop_
_entity.id
_entity.type
_entity.pdbx_description
1 polymer ?
#
loop_
_entity_poly.entity_id
_entity_poly.type
_entity_poly.pdbx_seq_one_letter_code
_entity_poly.pdbx_strand_id
1 'polypeptide(L)'
;MAQTNILLEAGTNELEVVEFYLEEFTPPSADAPQLDENGEPVPAKPYRGYYGVNVAKVLEIIRMPKVTALPEVQHPSVLGAFNLRSRIIPLVDLAMWLGKTHPAKEEQPKTIVTEFNNVTTAFMVSGVNRIHRISWEKVEPPNKYVAAVSNNTVIGVVKLEDRIIFLLDLEKVVANLNPKLGLRLDDLGDDWTNEGYRALVADDSALIREMQRDLLEKAGFTVEVVSNGRAAWDRLLDFKKSAEEGNRPITDFVHVVVSDIEMPVMDGLNLTLRIKEDSMLKK
;
A
#
# COMPACT_ATOMS: atom_id res chain seq x y z
N MET A 1 1.86 31.05 3.62
CA MET A 1 2.27 29.66 3.31
C MET A 1 2.36 28.93 4.65
N ALA A 2 1.31 28.26 5.05
CA ALA A 2 1.31 27.43 6.25
C ALA A 2 1.73 26.01 5.81
N GLN A 3 2.96 25.62 6.16
CA GLN A 3 3.36 24.22 6.14
C GLN A 3 2.53 23.54 7.24
N THR A 4 1.58 22.72 6.83
CA THR A 4 0.92 21.77 7.72
C THR A 4 1.94 20.67 7.99
N ASN A 5 2.77 20.87 9.02
CA ASN A 5 3.50 19.77 9.65
C ASN A 5 2.43 18.87 10.28
N ILE A 6 2.05 17.83 9.58
CA ILE A 6 1.41 16.67 10.19
C ILE A 6 2.54 16.02 10.98
N LEU A 7 2.68 16.40 12.24
CA LEU A 7 3.43 15.64 13.23
C LEU A 7 2.74 14.28 13.30
N LEU A 8 3.37 13.27 12.73
CA LEU A 8 3.17 11.89 13.14
C LEU A 8 3.57 11.87 14.62
N GLU A 9 2.58 12.00 15.51
CA GLU A 9 2.81 11.78 16.94
C GLU A 9 3.20 10.31 17.07
N ALA A 10 4.50 10.07 17.19
CA ALA A 10 5.04 8.78 17.55
C ALA A 10 4.44 8.40 18.91
N GLY A 11 3.49 7.46 18.91
CA GLY A 11 2.85 6.97 20.14
C GLY A 11 1.33 6.81 20.09
N THR A 12 0.63 7.28 19.07
CA THR A 12 -0.78 6.95 18.90
C THR A 12 -0.91 5.73 17.99
N ASN A 13 -1.38 4.61 18.55
CA ASN A 13 -1.71 3.38 17.80
C ASN A 13 -2.96 3.59 16.93
N GLU A 14 -3.04 4.75 16.22
CA GLU A 14 -4.20 5.18 15.45
C GLU A 14 -3.86 5.39 13.98
N LEU A 15 -4.72 4.89 13.13
CA LEU A 15 -4.71 5.09 11.68
C LEU A 15 -5.75 6.15 11.30
N GLU A 16 -5.36 7.21 10.59
CA GLU A 16 -6.30 8.15 10.00
C GLU A 16 -6.67 7.70 8.57
N VAL A 17 -7.96 7.48 8.34
CA VAL A 17 -8.50 6.93 7.09
C VAL A 17 -9.48 7.92 6.46
N VAL A 18 -9.24 8.29 5.20
CA VAL A 18 -10.24 8.95 4.36
C VAL A 18 -11.22 7.88 3.89
N GLU A 19 -12.47 7.93 4.38
CA GLU A 19 -13.55 7.09 3.90
C GLU A 19 -14.16 7.68 2.63
N PHE A 20 -14.26 6.86 1.61
CA PHE A 20 -14.94 7.18 0.36
C PHE A 20 -15.82 6.02 -0.08
N TYR A 21 -16.67 6.25 -1.07
CA TYR A 21 -17.54 5.21 -1.60
C TYR A 21 -17.49 5.18 -3.13
N LEU A 22 -17.76 3.98 -3.65
CA LEU A 22 -18.04 3.74 -5.05
C LEU A 22 -19.49 3.30 -5.17
N GLU A 23 -20.24 3.91 -6.08
CA GLU A 23 -21.60 3.48 -6.45
C GLU A 23 -21.49 2.37 -7.49
N GLU A 24 -22.14 1.27 -7.22
CA GLU A 24 -22.10 0.06 -8.02
C GLU A 24 -23.51 -0.42 -8.31
N PHE A 25 -23.72 -1.04 -9.44
CA PHE A 25 -24.93 -1.81 -9.66
C PHE A 25 -24.73 -3.22 -9.10
N THR A 26 -25.75 -3.71 -8.39
CA THR A 26 -25.81 -5.13 -8.08
C THR A 26 -25.88 -5.86 -9.42
N PRO A 27 -24.93 -6.75 -9.76
CA PRO A 27 -25.13 -7.61 -10.90
C PRO A 27 -26.45 -8.35 -10.70
N PRO A 28 -27.28 -8.52 -11.74
CA PRO A 28 -28.46 -9.34 -11.61
C PRO A 28 -28.02 -10.69 -11.04
N SER A 29 -28.67 -11.14 -9.97
CA SER A 29 -28.35 -12.45 -9.40
C SER A 29 -28.42 -13.47 -10.52
N ALA A 30 -27.52 -14.45 -10.51
CA ALA A 30 -27.52 -15.52 -11.52
C ALA A 30 -28.85 -16.32 -11.55
N ASP A 31 -29.65 -16.18 -10.49
CA ASP A 31 -31.02 -16.65 -10.39
C ASP A 31 -31.94 -15.57 -10.97
N ALA A 32 -32.37 -15.74 -12.19
CA ALA A 32 -33.41 -15.04 -12.97
C ALA A 32 -33.64 -13.55 -12.65
N PRO A 33 -33.66 -12.65 -13.63
CA PRO A 33 -33.95 -11.24 -13.40
C PRO A 33 -35.30 -11.13 -12.66
N GLN A 34 -35.30 -10.38 -11.55
CA GLN A 34 -36.57 -10.01 -10.93
C GLN A 34 -37.37 -9.21 -11.95
N LEU A 35 -38.49 -9.75 -12.39
CA LEU A 35 -39.40 -9.05 -13.28
C LEU A 35 -40.38 -8.23 -12.43
N ASP A 36 -40.71 -7.05 -12.90
CA ASP A 36 -41.76 -6.22 -12.32
C ASP A 36 -43.17 -6.82 -12.61
N GLU A 37 -44.22 -6.16 -12.14
CA GLU A 37 -45.63 -6.59 -12.37
C GLU A 37 -46.00 -6.65 -13.84
N ASN A 38 -45.22 -6.05 -14.73
CA ASN A 38 -45.43 -6.02 -16.19
C ASN A 38 -44.54 -7.03 -16.92
N GLY A 39 -43.70 -7.78 -16.21
CA GLY A 39 -42.76 -8.73 -16.78
C GLY A 39 -41.48 -8.11 -17.32
N GLU A 40 -41.20 -6.83 -17.03
CA GLU A 40 -39.96 -6.18 -17.39
C GLU A 40 -38.88 -6.36 -16.30
N PRO A 41 -37.58 -6.44 -16.67
CA PRO A 41 -36.51 -6.57 -15.68
C PRO A 41 -36.49 -5.37 -14.76
N VAL A 42 -36.60 -5.62 -13.44
CA VAL A 42 -36.44 -4.57 -12.44
C VAL A 42 -35.01 -4.01 -12.54
N PRO A 43 -34.84 -2.69 -12.74
CA PRO A 43 -33.52 -2.13 -12.85
C PRO A 43 -32.71 -2.38 -11.59
N ALA A 44 -31.48 -2.83 -11.76
CA ALA A 44 -30.56 -3.07 -10.64
C ALA A 44 -30.46 -1.81 -9.77
N LYS A 45 -30.69 -1.95 -8.45
CA LYS A 45 -30.54 -0.83 -7.52
C LYS A 45 -29.06 -0.55 -7.30
N PRO A 46 -28.63 0.70 -7.39
CA PRO A 46 -27.26 1.04 -7.03
C PRO A 46 -27.04 0.77 -5.52
N TYR A 47 -25.92 0.19 -5.17
CA TYR A 47 -25.46 0.07 -3.80
C TYR A 47 -24.11 0.78 -3.63
N ARG A 48 -23.73 1.10 -2.40
CA ARG A 48 -22.47 1.77 -2.11
C ARG A 48 -21.50 0.79 -1.47
N GLY A 49 -20.36 0.58 -2.14
CA GLY A 49 -19.21 -0.04 -1.51
C GLY A 49 -18.37 1.02 -0.80
N TYR A 50 -17.99 0.78 0.46
CA TYR A 50 -17.21 1.72 1.26
C TYR A 50 -15.75 1.30 1.33
N TYR A 51 -14.89 2.26 1.09
CA TYR A 51 -13.45 2.08 0.99
C TYR A 51 -12.71 3.13 1.82
N GLY A 52 -11.46 2.85 2.13
CA GLY A 52 -10.61 3.77 2.88
C GLY A 52 -9.19 3.80 2.35
N VAL A 53 -8.57 4.96 2.45
CA VAL A 53 -7.15 5.17 2.20
C VAL A 53 -6.53 5.94 3.36
N ASN A 54 -5.27 5.64 3.69
CA ASN A 54 -4.54 6.36 4.74
C ASN A 54 -4.42 7.85 4.36
N VAL A 55 -4.80 8.74 5.30
CA VAL A 55 -4.71 10.21 5.13
C VAL A 55 -3.30 10.64 4.78
N ALA A 56 -2.27 10.00 5.35
CA ALA A 56 -0.87 10.31 5.09
C ALA A 56 -0.46 10.18 3.61
N LYS A 57 -1.23 9.43 2.83
CA LYS A 57 -1.02 9.22 1.39
C LYS A 57 -1.84 10.17 0.51
N VAL A 58 -2.77 10.94 1.10
CA VAL A 58 -3.68 11.86 0.40
C VAL A 58 -3.14 13.27 0.44
N LEU A 59 -2.85 13.85 -0.73
CA LEU A 59 -2.44 15.24 -0.84
C LEU A 59 -3.63 16.20 -0.75
N GLU A 60 -4.68 15.92 -1.51
CA GLU A 60 -5.89 16.73 -1.53
C GLU A 60 -7.07 15.96 -2.16
N ILE A 61 -8.27 16.45 -1.86
CA ILE A 61 -9.52 15.94 -2.44
C ILE A 61 -10.17 17.10 -3.21
N ILE A 62 -10.39 16.88 -4.50
CA ILE A 62 -10.91 17.92 -5.39
C ILE A 62 -12.22 17.46 -6.08
N ARG A 63 -12.91 18.40 -6.70
CA ARG A 63 -13.99 18.07 -7.64
C ARG A 63 -13.40 17.45 -8.90
N MET A 64 -14.21 16.70 -9.66
CA MET A 64 -13.78 16.12 -10.93
C MET A 64 -13.17 17.19 -11.82
N PRO A 65 -11.89 17.08 -12.20
CA PRO A 65 -11.23 18.06 -13.07
C PRO A 65 -11.61 17.84 -14.55
N LYS A 66 -11.29 18.82 -15.39
CA LYS A 66 -11.31 18.61 -16.85
C LYS A 66 -10.11 17.76 -17.24
N VAL A 67 -10.39 16.61 -17.85
CA VAL A 67 -9.39 15.61 -18.20
C VAL A 67 -9.09 15.69 -19.69
N THR A 68 -7.82 15.58 -20.04
CA THR A 68 -7.34 15.41 -21.42
C THR A 68 -6.98 13.94 -21.62
N ALA A 69 -7.55 13.30 -22.62
CA ALA A 69 -7.23 11.91 -22.95
C ALA A 69 -5.74 11.76 -23.31
N LEU A 70 -5.13 10.67 -22.87
CA LEU A 70 -3.77 10.31 -23.26
C LEU A 70 -3.79 9.58 -24.62
N PRO A 71 -2.75 9.77 -25.46
CA PRO A 71 -2.71 9.16 -26.79
C PRO A 71 -2.72 7.63 -26.78
N GLU A 72 -2.00 7.04 -25.81
CA GLU A 72 -1.91 5.59 -25.62
C GLU A 72 -2.14 5.27 -24.15
N VAL A 73 -3.11 4.41 -23.87
CA VAL A 73 -3.46 4.01 -22.51
C VAL A 73 -3.37 2.49 -22.42
N GLN A 74 -2.52 2.00 -21.51
CA GLN A 74 -2.32 0.56 -21.32
C GLN A 74 -3.48 -0.11 -20.58
N HIS A 75 -4.21 0.65 -19.75
CA HIS A 75 -5.32 0.11 -18.96
C HIS A 75 -6.57 1.00 -19.10
N PRO A 76 -7.74 0.43 -19.34
CA PRO A 76 -8.98 1.20 -19.58
C PRO A 76 -9.40 2.09 -18.40
N SER A 77 -8.97 1.78 -17.17
CA SER A 77 -9.26 2.62 -16.00
C SER A 77 -8.53 3.96 -16.01
N VAL A 78 -7.51 4.17 -16.85
CA VAL A 78 -6.82 5.46 -16.95
C VAL A 78 -7.64 6.37 -17.86
N LEU A 79 -8.30 7.36 -17.27
CA LEU A 79 -9.18 8.29 -18.00
C LEU A 79 -8.43 9.36 -18.79
N GLY A 80 -7.18 9.64 -18.42
CA GLY A 80 -6.36 10.68 -19.02
C GLY A 80 -5.51 11.39 -17.98
N ALA A 81 -5.20 12.66 -18.23
CA ALA A 81 -4.45 13.50 -17.32
C ALA A 81 -5.06 14.91 -17.22
N PHE A 82 -4.77 15.60 -16.13
CA PHE A 82 -5.19 16.98 -15.90
C PHE A 82 -4.06 17.79 -15.23
N ASN A 83 -4.17 19.10 -15.32
CA ASN A 83 -3.21 20.01 -14.70
C ASN A 83 -3.68 20.42 -13.30
N LEU A 84 -2.84 20.17 -12.30
CA LEU A 84 -3.04 20.63 -10.94
C LEU A 84 -1.78 21.37 -10.48
N ARG A 85 -1.90 22.68 -10.23
CA ARG A 85 -0.79 23.53 -9.77
C ARG A 85 0.49 23.38 -10.61
N SER A 86 0.34 23.37 -11.95
CA SER A 86 1.44 23.20 -12.93
C SER A 86 2.06 21.80 -12.97
N ARG A 87 1.44 20.80 -12.34
CA ARG A 87 1.81 19.38 -12.49
C ARG A 87 0.77 18.66 -13.33
N ILE A 88 1.23 17.84 -14.26
CA ILE A 88 0.36 16.93 -15.04
C ILE A 88 0.15 15.67 -14.23
N ILE A 89 -1.09 15.40 -13.85
CA ILE A 89 -1.44 14.28 -12.97
C ILE A 89 -2.35 13.31 -13.74
N PRO A 90 -2.00 12.02 -13.83
CA PRO A 90 -2.88 11.00 -14.40
C PRO A 90 -4.09 10.78 -13.49
N LEU A 91 -5.25 10.56 -14.11
CA LEU A 91 -6.51 10.27 -13.44
C LEU A 91 -6.94 8.83 -13.74
N VAL A 92 -7.15 8.09 -12.68
CA VAL A 92 -7.57 6.68 -12.71
C VAL A 92 -9.01 6.57 -12.19
N ASP A 93 -9.84 5.87 -12.91
CA ASP A 93 -11.16 5.43 -12.47
C ASP A 93 -11.01 4.23 -11.53
N LEU A 94 -11.19 4.44 -10.24
CA LEU A 94 -10.98 3.40 -9.24
C LEU A 94 -12.06 2.31 -9.30
N ALA A 95 -13.29 2.66 -9.66
CA ALA A 95 -14.35 1.66 -9.82
C ALA A 95 -14.04 0.72 -10.99
N MET A 96 -13.66 1.28 -12.14
CA MET A 96 -13.26 0.50 -13.31
C MET A 96 -12.01 -0.36 -13.01
N TRP A 97 -11.04 0.17 -12.26
CA TRP A 97 -9.88 -0.60 -11.82
C TRP A 97 -10.28 -1.82 -10.98
N LEU A 98 -11.23 -1.66 -10.07
CA LEU A 98 -11.77 -2.74 -9.23
C LEU A 98 -12.76 -3.65 -9.96
N GLY A 99 -12.91 -3.51 -11.28
CA GLY A 99 -13.81 -4.34 -12.10
C GLY A 99 -15.30 -4.05 -11.85
N LYS A 100 -15.63 -2.84 -11.40
CA LYS A 100 -16.99 -2.43 -11.07
C LYS A 100 -17.62 -1.61 -12.20
N THR A 101 -18.94 -1.66 -12.28
CA THR A 101 -19.70 -0.95 -13.29
C THR A 101 -20.29 0.32 -12.69
N HIS A 102 -20.04 1.46 -13.33
CA HIS A 102 -20.61 2.73 -12.91
C HIS A 102 -22.10 2.81 -13.16
N PRO A 103 -22.88 3.50 -12.31
CA PRO A 103 -24.21 3.94 -12.64
C PRO A 103 -24.18 4.90 -13.84
N ALA A 104 -25.21 4.90 -14.66
CA ALA A 104 -25.30 5.71 -15.88
C ALA A 104 -25.21 7.23 -15.63
N LYS A 105 -25.39 7.69 -14.41
CA LYS A 105 -25.18 9.06 -13.95
C LYS A 105 -24.58 9.04 -12.54
N GLU A 106 -23.29 9.37 -12.42
CA GLU A 106 -22.71 9.77 -11.14
C GLU A 106 -23.03 11.24 -10.86
N GLU A 107 -23.68 11.50 -9.73
CA GLU A 107 -23.89 12.86 -9.25
C GLU A 107 -22.60 13.42 -8.66
N GLN A 108 -21.78 14.11 -9.45
CA GLN A 108 -20.60 14.85 -9.00
C GLN A 108 -19.48 13.98 -8.36
N PRO A 109 -18.80 13.13 -9.12
CA PRO A 109 -17.68 12.37 -8.64
C PRO A 109 -16.60 13.27 -8.02
N LYS A 110 -15.84 12.71 -7.10
CA LYS A 110 -14.68 13.34 -6.45
C LYS A 110 -13.39 12.74 -6.97
N THR A 111 -12.34 13.48 -6.80
CA THR A 111 -11.00 13.03 -7.15
C THR A 111 -10.12 13.11 -5.92
N ILE A 112 -9.56 11.96 -5.51
CA ILE A 112 -8.57 11.85 -4.43
C ILE A 112 -7.20 11.89 -5.09
N VAL A 113 -6.42 12.92 -4.78
CA VAL A 113 -5.04 13.06 -5.26
C VAL A 113 -4.11 12.48 -4.23
N THR A 114 -3.26 11.54 -4.63
CA THR A 114 -2.31 10.85 -3.76
C THR A 114 -0.89 11.03 -4.25
N GLU A 115 0.07 10.87 -3.36
CA GLU A 115 1.50 10.83 -3.69
C GLU A 115 2.16 9.64 -3.02
N PHE A 116 2.85 8.83 -3.83
CA PHE A 116 3.63 7.67 -3.40
C PHE A 116 5.01 7.77 -4.03
N ASN A 117 6.07 7.75 -3.24
CA ASN A 117 7.46 7.79 -3.73
C ASN A 117 7.71 8.90 -4.78
N ASN A 118 7.20 10.13 -4.54
CA ASN A 118 7.23 11.28 -5.45
C ASN A 118 6.41 11.10 -6.75
N VAL A 119 5.62 10.05 -6.87
CA VAL A 119 4.67 9.86 -7.98
C VAL A 119 3.29 10.32 -7.54
N THR A 120 2.80 11.39 -8.17
CA THR A 120 1.46 11.91 -7.91
C THR A 120 0.47 11.25 -8.87
N THR A 121 -0.60 10.66 -8.34
CA THR A 121 -1.69 10.03 -9.10
C THR A 121 -3.02 10.42 -8.49
N ALA A 122 -4.04 10.53 -9.32
CA ALA A 122 -5.39 10.89 -8.87
C ALA A 122 -6.36 9.74 -9.16
N PHE A 123 -7.31 9.54 -8.25
CA PHE A 123 -8.32 8.49 -8.33
C PHE A 123 -9.72 9.10 -8.33
N MET A 124 -10.51 8.79 -9.35
CA MET A 124 -11.92 9.12 -9.38
C MET A 124 -12.70 8.16 -8.49
N VAL A 125 -13.56 8.72 -7.66
CA VAL A 125 -14.46 8.00 -6.74
C VAL A 125 -15.85 8.63 -6.80
N SER A 126 -16.91 7.89 -6.46
CA SER A 126 -18.27 8.41 -6.50
C SER A 126 -18.50 9.50 -5.45
N GLY A 127 -17.86 9.41 -4.30
CA GLY A 127 -17.89 10.45 -3.28
C GLY A 127 -17.00 10.15 -2.10
N VAL A 128 -16.77 11.19 -1.27
CA VAL A 128 -15.96 11.10 -0.05
C VAL A 128 -16.86 11.44 1.14
N ASN A 129 -16.80 10.63 2.19
CA ASN A 129 -17.61 10.82 3.38
C ASN A 129 -16.87 11.68 4.42
N ARG A 130 -16.01 11.03 5.20
CA ARG A 130 -15.31 11.66 6.33
C ARG A 130 -13.96 11.01 6.60
N ILE A 131 -13.17 11.62 7.48
CA ILE A 131 -11.95 11.03 8.01
C ILE A 131 -12.29 10.31 9.31
N HIS A 132 -11.81 9.07 9.44
CA HIS A 132 -11.91 8.30 10.67
C HIS A 132 -10.53 8.20 11.33
N ARG A 133 -10.52 8.25 12.66
CA ARG A 133 -9.38 7.84 13.48
C ARG A 133 -9.70 6.47 14.05
N ILE A 134 -8.90 5.49 13.69
CA ILE A 134 -9.17 4.08 13.96
C ILE A 134 -7.93 3.48 14.61
N SER A 135 -8.09 2.84 15.78
CA SER A 135 -6.99 2.05 16.34
C SER A 135 -6.63 0.90 15.40
N TRP A 136 -5.34 0.66 15.20
CA TRP A 136 -4.85 -0.49 14.42
C TRP A 136 -5.41 -1.83 14.91
N GLU A 137 -5.76 -1.95 16.19
CA GLU A 137 -6.39 -3.14 16.74
C GLU A 137 -7.78 -3.45 16.14
N LYS A 138 -8.43 -2.45 15.56
CA LYS A 138 -9.74 -2.59 14.89
C LYS A 138 -9.61 -2.88 13.40
N VAL A 139 -8.41 -2.91 12.87
CA VAL A 139 -8.14 -3.26 11.47
C VAL A 139 -7.90 -4.76 11.39
N GLU A 140 -8.84 -5.46 10.80
CA GLU A 140 -8.74 -6.90 10.58
C GLU A 140 -8.03 -7.19 9.23
N PRO A 141 -7.20 -8.21 9.13
CA PRO A 141 -6.66 -8.62 7.84
C PRO A 141 -7.81 -9.14 6.93
N PRO A 142 -7.74 -8.89 5.61
CA PRO A 142 -8.74 -9.43 4.70
C PRO A 142 -8.68 -10.96 4.72
N ASN A 143 -9.84 -11.61 4.71
CA ASN A 143 -9.87 -13.06 4.57
C ASN A 143 -9.38 -13.49 3.16
N LYS A 144 -9.01 -14.77 3.01
CA LYS A 144 -8.45 -15.31 1.76
C LYS A 144 -9.34 -15.07 0.53
N TYR A 145 -10.66 -15.05 0.71
CA TYR A 145 -11.60 -14.80 -0.38
C TYR A 145 -11.61 -13.33 -0.79
N VAL A 146 -11.65 -12.40 0.16
CA VAL A 146 -11.59 -10.96 -0.10
C VAL A 146 -10.27 -10.61 -0.76
N ALA A 147 -9.15 -11.12 -0.25
CA ALA A 147 -7.82 -10.89 -0.82
C ALA A 147 -7.74 -11.38 -2.28
N ALA A 148 -8.21 -12.60 -2.56
CA ALA A 148 -8.16 -13.18 -3.90
C ALA A 148 -9.04 -12.42 -4.92
N VAL A 149 -10.28 -12.04 -4.52
CA VAL A 149 -11.21 -11.32 -5.40
C VAL A 149 -10.76 -9.88 -5.67
N SER A 150 -10.03 -9.25 -4.73
CA SER A 150 -9.54 -7.87 -4.85
C SER A 150 -8.14 -7.75 -5.46
N ASN A 151 -7.58 -8.81 -6.05
CA ASN A 151 -6.19 -8.85 -6.52
C ASN A 151 -5.18 -8.37 -5.45
N ASN A 152 -5.45 -8.71 -4.19
CA ASN A 152 -4.69 -8.24 -3.03
C ASN A 152 -4.57 -6.70 -2.92
N THR A 153 -5.50 -5.95 -3.48
CA THR A 153 -5.55 -4.48 -3.33
C THR A 153 -6.17 -4.07 -1.99
N VAL A 154 -6.98 -4.93 -1.37
CA VAL A 154 -7.49 -4.73 -0.01
C VAL A 154 -6.44 -5.20 0.99
N ILE A 155 -5.95 -4.27 1.83
CA ILE A 155 -4.94 -4.54 2.87
C ILE A 155 -5.52 -4.65 4.27
N GLY A 156 -6.75 -4.21 4.48
CA GLY A 156 -7.42 -4.29 5.77
C GLY A 156 -8.93 -4.15 5.66
N VAL A 157 -9.61 -4.54 6.73
CA VAL A 157 -11.05 -4.46 6.86
C VAL A 157 -11.39 -3.78 8.19
N VAL A 158 -12.19 -2.73 8.15
CA VAL A 158 -12.69 -2.04 9.33
C VAL A 158 -14.19 -2.22 9.41
N LYS A 159 -14.67 -2.72 10.54
CA LYS A 159 -16.11 -2.89 10.83
C LYS A 159 -16.61 -1.67 11.59
N LEU A 160 -17.55 -0.94 11.02
CA LEU A 160 -18.36 0.05 11.70
C LEU A 160 -19.70 -0.58 12.09
N GLU A 161 -20.48 0.12 12.90
CA GLU A 161 -21.78 -0.39 13.36
C GLU A 161 -22.76 -0.68 12.21
N ASP A 162 -22.71 0.13 11.15
CA ASP A 162 -23.66 0.11 10.04
C ASP A 162 -23.06 -0.39 8.72
N ARG A 163 -21.73 -0.53 8.62
CA ARG A 163 -21.04 -0.91 7.37
C ARG A 163 -19.62 -1.41 7.57
N ILE A 164 -19.08 -1.97 6.50
CA ILE A 164 -17.68 -2.40 6.41
C ILE A 164 -16.94 -1.44 5.49
N ILE A 165 -15.72 -1.04 5.88
CA ILE A 165 -14.79 -0.27 5.07
C ILE A 165 -13.62 -1.17 4.67
N PHE A 166 -13.35 -1.29 3.38
CA PHE A 166 -12.17 -1.97 2.86
C PHE A 166 -11.03 -0.96 2.68
N LEU A 167 -9.93 -1.16 3.40
CA LEU A 167 -8.73 -0.34 3.25
C LEU A 167 -7.99 -0.75 1.98
N LEU A 168 -7.75 0.22 1.09
CA LEU A 168 -7.12 -0.02 -0.21
C LEU A 168 -5.65 0.41 -0.22
N ASP A 169 -4.83 -0.43 -0.83
CA ASP A 169 -3.46 -0.10 -1.22
C ASP A 169 -3.48 0.56 -2.61
N LEU A 170 -3.60 1.89 -2.62
CA LEU A 170 -3.57 2.66 -3.87
C LEU A 170 -2.17 2.73 -4.48
N GLU A 171 -1.12 2.52 -3.71
CA GLU A 171 0.25 2.44 -4.20
C GLU A 171 0.42 1.22 -5.13
N LYS A 172 -0.14 0.09 -4.73
CA LYS A 172 -0.20 -1.12 -5.55
C LYS A 172 -0.97 -0.91 -6.85
N VAL A 173 -2.08 -0.13 -6.81
CA VAL A 173 -2.81 0.24 -8.03
C VAL A 173 -1.90 1.03 -8.98
N VAL A 174 -1.16 2.02 -8.47
CA VAL A 174 -0.21 2.83 -9.27
C VAL A 174 0.91 1.95 -9.83
N ALA A 175 1.49 1.07 -9.04
CA ALA A 175 2.53 0.14 -9.47
C ALA A 175 2.06 -0.79 -10.60
N ASN A 176 0.83 -1.30 -10.51
CA ASN A 176 0.25 -2.15 -11.55
C ASN A 176 -0.09 -1.39 -12.85
N LEU A 177 -0.51 -0.12 -12.74
CA LEU A 177 -0.79 0.72 -13.90
C LEU A 177 0.48 1.17 -14.64
N ASN A 178 1.57 1.31 -13.92
CA ASN A 178 2.86 1.64 -14.49
C ASN A 178 3.93 0.66 -13.98
N PRO A 179 4.04 -0.50 -14.62
CA PRO A 179 5.02 -1.51 -14.25
C PRO A 179 6.47 -1.00 -14.22
N LYS A 180 6.76 0.12 -14.90
CA LYS A 180 8.09 0.76 -14.86
C LYS A 180 8.33 1.58 -13.58
N LEU A 181 7.28 1.92 -12.83
CA LEU A 181 7.38 2.63 -11.54
C LEU A 181 7.38 1.65 -10.34
N GLY A 182 6.86 0.44 -10.51
CA GLY A 182 7.06 -0.64 -9.55
C GLY A 182 8.50 -1.15 -9.64
N LEU A 183 9.08 -1.51 -8.51
CA LEU A 183 10.30 -2.33 -8.52
C LEU A 183 9.98 -3.62 -9.28
N ARG A 184 10.33 -3.67 -10.57
CA ARG A 184 10.26 -4.89 -11.34
C ARG A 184 11.44 -5.77 -10.95
N LEU A 185 11.14 -6.86 -10.29
CA LEU A 185 12.10 -7.94 -10.11
C LEU A 185 12.59 -8.49 -11.47
N ASP A 186 11.77 -8.38 -12.51
CA ASP A 186 12.11 -8.79 -13.87
C ASP A 186 13.08 -7.81 -14.57
N ASP A 187 13.18 -6.55 -14.11
CA ASP A 187 14.13 -5.54 -14.60
C ASP A 187 15.50 -5.65 -13.90
N LEU A 188 15.60 -6.44 -12.85
CA LEU A 188 16.87 -6.90 -12.31
C LEU A 188 17.40 -7.94 -13.32
N GLY A 189 18.14 -7.47 -14.32
CA GLY A 189 18.72 -8.36 -15.32
C GLY A 189 19.54 -9.48 -14.68
N ASP A 190 19.70 -10.59 -15.39
CA ASP A 190 20.48 -11.76 -14.96
C ASP A 190 21.98 -11.47 -14.69
N ASP A 191 22.42 -10.22 -14.84
CA ASP A 191 23.79 -9.75 -14.67
C ASP A 191 24.18 -9.39 -13.23
N TRP A 192 23.37 -9.78 -12.22
CA TRP A 192 23.80 -9.63 -10.83
C TRP A 192 24.94 -10.60 -10.54
N THR A 193 26.14 -10.09 -10.54
CA THR A 193 27.27 -10.81 -9.94
C THR A 193 26.92 -11.03 -8.48
N ASN A 194 26.74 -12.29 -8.10
CA ASN A 194 26.48 -12.68 -6.71
C ASN A 194 27.76 -12.37 -5.90
N GLU A 195 27.88 -11.14 -5.41
CA GLU A 195 29.01 -10.69 -4.59
C GLU A 195 28.94 -11.24 -3.17
N GLY A 196 27.94 -12.10 -2.89
CA GLY A 196 27.78 -12.72 -1.58
C GLY A 196 27.32 -11.78 -0.47
N TYR A 197 26.62 -10.69 -0.84
CA TYR A 197 26.02 -9.76 0.14
C TYR A 197 25.06 -10.46 1.08
N ARG A 198 25.06 -10.03 2.35
CA ARG A 198 24.22 -10.57 3.41
C ARG A 198 23.34 -9.50 4.00
N ALA A 199 22.06 -9.79 4.12
CA ALA A 199 21.05 -8.91 4.69
C ALA A 199 20.42 -9.52 5.94
N LEU A 200 20.19 -8.69 6.96
CA LEU A 200 19.36 -9.03 8.11
C LEU A 200 18.07 -8.21 8.03
N VAL A 201 16.93 -8.88 7.97
CA VAL A 201 15.61 -8.26 7.87
C VAL A 201 14.87 -8.39 9.20
N ALA A 202 14.37 -7.28 9.74
CA ALA A 202 13.58 -7.21 10.95
C ALA A 202 12.21 -6.60 10.66
N ASP A 203 11.15 -7.37 10.88
CA ASP A 203 9.77 -6.93 10.65
C ASP A 203 8.85 -7.82 11.50
N ASP A 204 7.78 -7.31 12.09
CA ASP A 204 6.89 -8.10 12.94
C ASP A 204 5.84 -8.88 12.13
N SER A 205 5.57 -8.46 10.90
CA SER A 205 4.68 -9.14 9.97
C SER A 205 5.38 -10.32 9.28
N ALA A 206 4.91 -11.54 9.53
CA ALA A 206 5.46 -12.74 8.88
C ALA A 206 5.36 -12.67 7.34
N LEU A 207 4.28 -12.09 6.81
CA LEU A 207 4.08 -11.94 5.38
C LEU A 207 5.09 -10.97 4.76
N ILE A 208 5.33 -9.84 5.40
CA ILE A 208 6.30 -8.83 4.92
C ILE A 208 7.71 -9.38 5.00
N ARG A 209 8.07 -10.09 6.09
CA ARG A 209 9.38 -10.76 6.19
C ARG A 209 9.64 -11.72 5.05
N GLU A 210 8.68 -12.59 4.73
CA GLU A 210 8.80 -13.53 3.59
C GLU A 210 8.96 -12.78 2.27
N MET A 211 8.15 -11.77 2.04
CA MET A 211 8.22 -10.96 0.82
C MET A 211 9.58 -10.26 0.69
N GLN A 212 10.08 -9.64 1.76
CA GLN A 212 11.39 -8.97 1.76
C GLN A 212 12.53 -9.97 1.56
N ARG A 213 12.43 -11.17 2.16
CA ARG A 213 13.39 -12.26 1.92
C ARG A 213 13.43 -12.63 0.45
N ASP A 214 12.27 -12.95 -0.14
CA ASP A 214 12.17 -13.37 -1.53
C ASP A 214 12.73 -12.32 -2.49
N LEU A 215 12.48 -11.02 -2.21
CA LEU A 215 12.98 -9.90 -2.99
C LEU A 215 14.51 -9.80 -2.94
N LEU A 216 15.07 -9.85 -1.74
CA LEU A 216 16.51 -9.73 -1.53
C LEU A 216 17.27 -10.97 -2.02
N GLU A 217 16.71 -12.18 -1.85
CA GLU A 217 17.32 -13.41 -2.37
C GLU A 217 17.35 -13.40 -3.90
N LYS A 218 16.28 -12.94 -4.56
CA LYS A 218 16.27 -12.73 -6.01
C LYS A 218 17.28 -11.68 -6.47
N ALA A 219 17.57 -10.69 -5.62
CA ALA A 219 18.63 -9.71 -5.86
C ALA A 219 20.03 -10.24 -5.48
N GLY A 220 20.19 -11.53 -5.20
CA GLY A 220 21.48 -12.17 -4.93
C GLY A 220 21.99 -12.03 -3.50
N PHE A 221 21.17 -11.57 -2.56
CA PHE A 221 21.55 -11.52 -1.15
C PHE A 221 21.34 -12.86 -0.46
N THR A 222 22.19 -13.17 0.52
CA THR A 222 21.89 -14.16 1.54
C THR A 222 21.11 -13.46 2.67
N VAL A 223 19.89 -13.90 2.97
CA VAL A 223 18.99 -13.20 3.86
C VAL A 223 18.70 -13.97 5.14
N GLU A 224 18.88 -13.31 6.29
CA GLU A 224 18.35 -13.77 7.57
C GLU A 224 17.18 -12.87 7.98
N VAL A 225 16.13 -13.45 8.56
CA VAL A 225 14.94 -12.72 8.98
C VAL A 225 14.65 -12.90 10.46
N VAL A 226 14.22 -11.85 11.12
CA VAL A 226 13.83 -11.84 12.55
C VAL A 226 12.54 -11.06 12.75
N SER A 227 11.82 -11.33 13.85
CA SER A 227 10.46 -10.84 14.06
C SER A 227 10.35 -9.52 14.81
N ASN A 228 11.43 -8.92 15.25
CA ASN A 228 11.44 -7.63 15.95
C ASN A 228 12.85 -7.07 16.09
N GLY A 229 12.96 -5.80 16.48
CA GLY A 229 14.25 -5.11 16.63
C GLY A 229 15.15 -5.70 17.71
N ARG A 230 14.60 -6.30 18.78
CA ARG A 230 15.40 -6.94 19.82
C ARG A 230 16.08 -8.20 19.29
N ALA A 231 15.36 -9.04 18.57
CA ALA A 231 15.94 -10.22 17.94
C ALA A 231 17.01 -9.85 16.90
N ALA A 232 16.79 -8.75 16.15
CA ALA A 232 17.80 -8.21 15.24
C ALA A 232 19.07 -7.76 15.98
N TRP A 233 18.92 -7.04 17.09
CA TRP A 233 20.03 -6.59 17.90
C TRP A 233 20.83 -7.76 18.47
N ASP A 234 20.16 -8.74 19.06
CA ASP A 234 20.80 -9.93 19.60
C ASP A 234 21.58 -10.69 18.51
N ARG A 235 21.00 -10.79 17.29
CA ARG A 235 21.68 -11.42 16.15
C ARG A 235 22.92 -10.63 15.69
N LEU A 236 22.85 -9.30 15.68
CA LEU A 236 24.00 -8.45 15.35
C LEU A 236 25.13 -8.59 16.39
N LEU A 237 24.80 -8.78 17.66
CA LEU A 237 25.80 -9.07 18.70
C LEU A 237 26.47 -10.44 18.50
N ASP A 238 25.73 -11.46 18.05
CA ASP A 238 26.30 -12.77 17.67
C ASP A 238 27.26 -12.64 16.49
N PHE A 239 26.89 -11.87 15.46
CA PHE A 239 27.79 -11.59 14.35
C PHE A 239 29.05 -10.87 14.78
N LYS A 240 28.93 -9.86 15.64
CA LYS A 240 30.06 -9.13 16.20
C LYS A 240 31.01 -10.06 16.95
N LYS A 241 30.46 -10.91 17.82
CA LYS A 241 31.26 -11.90 18.57
C LYS A 241 32.00 -12.85 17.64
N SER A 242 31.33 -13.37 16.61
CA SER A 242 31.91 -14.26 15.61
C SER A 242 33.00 -13.57 14.78
N ALA A 243 32.83 -12.29 14.48
CA ALA A 243 33.82 -11.48 13.78
C ALA A 243 35.07 -11.28 14.64
N GLU A 244 34.90 -10.95 15.93
CA GLU A 244 36.01 -10.76 16.90
C GLU A 244 36.78 -12.08 17.13
N GLU A 245 36.07 -13.19 17.40
CA GLU A 245 36.69 -14.51 17.63
C GLU A 245 37.44 -15.03 16.39
N GLY A 246 36.88 -14.78 15.18
CA GLY A 246 37.47 -15.19 13.91
C GLY A 246 38.49 -14.20 13.33
N ASN A 247 38.71 -13.05 13.95
CA ASN A 247 39.50 -11.94 13.44
C ASN A 247 39.10 -11.59 11.98
N ARG A 248 37.79 -11.51 11.73
CA ARG A 248 37.17 -11.26 10.44
C ARG A 248 36.40 -9.93 10.45
N PRO A 249 36.25 -9.25 9.30
CA PRO A 249 35.44 -8.04 9.25
C PRO A 249 33.95 -8.38 9.46
N ILE A 250 33.20 -7.45 10.04
CA ILE A 250 31.75 -7.61 10.25
C ILE A 250 30.97 -7.80 8.95
N THR A 251 31.52 -7.27 7.85
CA THR A 251 30.96 -7.42 6.51
C THR A 251 30.93 -8.87 5.99
N ASP A 252 31.73 -9.78 6.59
CA ASP A 252 31.61 -11.21 6.28
C ASP A 252 30.30 -11.82 6.81
N PHE A 253 29.63 -11.14 7.73
CA PHE A 253 28.44 -11.62 8.43
C PHE A 253 27.16 -10.84 8.06
N VAL A 254 27.28 -9.52 7.89
CA VAL A 254 26.16 -8.65 7.52
C VAL A 254 26.67 -7.41 6.77
N HIS A 255 25.98 -7.05 5.69
CA HIS A 255 26.26 -5.86 4.90
C HIS A 255 25.18 -4.80 5.07
N VAL A 256 23.93 -5.23 5.22
CA VAL A 256 22.77 -4.35 5.34
C VAL A 256 21.77 -4.88 6.35
N VAL A 257 21.14 -3.97 7.08
CA VAL A 257 20.00 -4.25 7.95
C VAL A 257 18.79 -3.51 7.36
N VAL A 258 17.74 -4.25 7.07
CA VAL A 258 16.44 -3.72 6.66
C VAL A 258 15.50 -3.88 7.84
N SER A 259 14.93 -2.79 8.34
CA SER A 259 14.09 -2.83 9.54
C SER A 259 12.79 -2.08 9.31
N ASP A 260 11.68 -2.69 9.71
CA ASP A 260 10.47 -1.93 9.96
C ASP A 260 10.69 -0.94 11.10
N ILE A 261 9.95 0.15 11.09
CA ILE A 261 10.04 1.19 12.13
C ILE A 261 9.22 0.78 13.36
N GLU A 262 8.02 0.28 13.16
CA GLU A 262 7.09 -0.03 14.24
C GLU A 262 7.06 -1.54 14.52
N MET A 263 7.83 -1.98 15.49
CA MET A 263 7.89 -3.38 15.90
C MET A 263 7.72 -3.50 17.42
N PRO A 264 7.13 -4.61 17.91
CA PRO A 264 7.04 -4.90 19.33
C PRO A 264 8.44 -5.13 19.94
N VAL A 265 8.57 -4.95 21.26
CA VAL A 265 9.77 -5.18 22.06
C VAL A 265 10.89 -4.15 21.82
N MET A 266 11.26 -3.90 20.57
CA MET A 266 12.21 -2.87 20.15
C MET A 266 11.84 -2.41 18.75
N ASP A 267 11.56 -1.13 18.60
CA ASP A 267 11.29 -0.48 17.32
C ASP A 267 12.55 -0.29 16.47
N GLY A 268 12.36 -0.03 15.17
CA GLY A 268 13.47 0.13 14.23
C GLY A 268 14.32 1.38 14.47
N LEU A 269 13.77 2.44 15.08
CA LEU A 269 14.53 3.64 15.41
C LEU A 269 15.52 3.35 16.53
N ASN A 270 15.10 2.66 17.60
CA ASN A 270 15.96 2.22 18.69
C ASN A 270 17.02 1.24 18.19
N LEU A 271 16.66 0.30 17.29
CA LEU A 271 17.61 -0.60 16.67
C LEU A 271 18.67 0.20 15.89
N THR A 272 18.23 1.12 15.03
CA THR A 272 19.13 1.97 14.24
C THR A 272 20.06 2.81 15.11
N LEU A 273 19.54 3.39 16.19
CA LEU A 273 20.36 4.16 17.14
C LEU A 273 21.48 3.30 17.73
N ARG A 274 21.17 2.09 18.22
CA ARG A 274 22.16 1.16 18.77
C ARG A 274 23.22 0.75 17.74
N ILE A 275 22.81 0.48 16.49
CA ILE A 275 23.74 0.18 15.41
C ILE A 275 24.71 1.36 15.17
N LYS A 276 24.18 2.59 15.15
CA LYS A 276 24.98 3.80 14.92
C LYS A 276 25.91 4.15 16.07
N GLU A 277 25.59 3.75 17.29
CA GLU A 277 26.44 3.95 18.47
C GLU A 277 27.54 2.87 18.59
N ASP A 278 27.36 1.70 18.00
CA ASP A 278 28.35 0.64 18.03
C ASP A 278 29.51 0.89 17.05
N SER A 279 30.73 0.81 17.54
CA SER A 279 31.94 1.13 16.76
C SER A 279 32.18 0.20 15.57
N MET A 280 31.71 -1.06 15.63
CA MET A 280 31.89 -2.07 14.59
C MET A 280 30.73 -2.08 13.59
N LEU A 281 29.50 -1.87 14.07
CA LEU A 281 28.27 -1.97 13.27
C LEU A 281 27.92 -0.68 12.50
N LYS A 282 28.44 0.48 12.93
CA LYS A 282 28.09 1.79 12.36
C LYS A 282 28.66 2.09 10.95
N LYS A 283 29.48 1.22 10.45
CA LYS A 283 30.10 1.35 9.12
C LYS A 283 29.12 0.96 8.04
#